data_0f09ed32561f33f10372169bcd650aa1
#
_entry.id   0f09ed32561f33f10372169bcd650aa1
#
_cell.length_a   1.000
_cell.length_b   1.000
_cell.length_c   1.000
_cell.angle_alpha   90.00
_cell.angle_beta   90.00
_cell.angle_gamma   90.00
#
_symmetry.space_group_name_H-M   'P 1'
#
loop_
_entity.id
_entity.type
_entity.pdbx_description
1 polymer ?
#
loop_
_entity_poly.entity_id
_entity_poly.type
_entity_poly.pdbx_seq_one_letter_code
_entity_poly.pdbx_strand_id
1 'polypeptide(L)'
;MCIKKIFAVLFCFSSLWGVSFTDPAVFELGGKHGWGMLQYTENIQMCPGKYGNPGISLNSSAPKITQETDLYLNFDSPSIVEETSSYTVASSTMRFAGAEQAKLGAGAAVCSPHVKTAGLILKPRAGSFFAGEGSAGSFTIEFWIAPSVTESGSVILQWYSAYFEKERLTDQHIIAQIIQNKLQWDFFNIWQDKYNNGISIQLKGRTNLIPSQWSHHLITYDEEIGLLEYRMNGHTENIVYVTENGRESDAVLLSKLGHTADLSIGVHYSGMLDEMKITKRFIEQPTFVEQTALFDRYHLNGGRFESLIIDSGGSLSEAKMLTVSVDTPVQTDAVFFIRSGENRYTWTDTEPAWKPIRSGQAITGMQGRFFQIAGNLYPDAEGQKTPIIHSISLEYEKDSEPLPPARLFAVPKDGEIELSWTPSIDFDVKGYMIYYGERRGEYFSAGSPLNVGKVLSYRIPNLHNGKIYFFAVAAYDDETGTRVGAFSQEVWARPRKE
;
A
#
# COMPACT_ATOMS: atom_id res chain seq x y z
N MET A 1 28.63 62.98 -29.42
CA MET A 1 29.94 62.31 -29.68
C MET A 1 29.77 60.82 -29.38
N CYS A 2 29.53 60.05 -30.42
CA CYS A 2 29.06 58.67 -30.37
C CYS A 2 30.23 57.74 -30.67
N ILE A 3 30.64 56.89 -29.72
CA ILE A 3 31.67 55.88 -29.93
C ILE A 3 30.97 54.53 -30.09
N LYS A 4 30.95 54.05 -31.33
CA LYS A 4 30.54 52.69 -31.68
C LYS A 4 31.63 51.71 -31.22
N LYS A 5 31.28 50.73 -30.34
CA LYS A 5 32.11 49.55 -30.10
C LYS A 5 31.61 48.41 -31.00
N ILE A 6 32.51 47.98 -31.88
CA ILE A 6 32.36 46.79 -32.73
C ILE A 6 32.68 45.56 -31.84
N PHE A 7 31.70 44.66 -31.70
CA PHE A 7 31.94 43.33 -31.14
C PHE A 7 32.20 42.36 -32.29
N ALA A 8 33.40 41.83 -32.30
CA ALA A 8 33.77 40.72 -33.19
C ALA A 8 33.24 39.41 -32.55
N VAL A 9 32.33 38.73 -33.25
CA VAL A 9 31.85 37.41 -32.87
C VAL A 9 32.82 36.38 -33.41
N LEU A 10 33.59 35.75 -32.54
CA LEU A 10 34.38 34.57 -32.84
C LEU A 10 33.41 33.37 -32.92
N PHE A 11 33.22 32.81 -34.10
CA PHE A 11 32.58 31.51 -34.28
C PHE A 11 33.59 30.41 -33.92
N CYS A 12 33.48 29.87 -32.70
CA CYS A 12 34.07 28.59 -32.40
C CYS A 12 33.18 27.48 -32.97
N PHE A 13 33.63 26.83 -34.03
CA PHE A 13 33.10 25.54 -34.44
C PHE A 13 33.53 24.49 -33.39
N SER A 14 32.72 24.26 -32.38
CA SER A 14 32.77 23.04 -31.60
C SER A 14 31.98 21.97 -32.36
N SER A 15 32.67 20.94 -32.81
CA SER A 15 32.09 19.70 -33.30
C SER A 15 31.24 19.09 -32.18
N LEU A 16 29.93 19.32 -32.23
CA LEU A 16 28.94 18.60 -31.46
C LEU A 16 28.95 17.14 -31.96
N TRP A 17 29.62 16.29 -31.24
CA TRP A 17 29.34 14.87 -31.26
C TRP A 17 27.92 14.70 -30.74
N GLY A 18 27.03 14.25 -31.62
CA GLY A 18 25.65 13.96 -31.27
C GLY A 18 25.62 12.76 -30.32
N VAL A 19 25.63 13.04 -29.05
CA VAL A 19 25.15 12.06 -28.05
C VAL A 19 23.64 12.07 -28.19
N SER A 20 23.08 11.02 -28.77
CA SER A 20 21.64 10.77 -28.72
C SER A 20 21.31 10.49 -27.26
N PHE A 21 20.84 11.50 -26.54
CA PHE A 21 20.17 11.30 -25.28
C PHE A 21 18.80 10.70 -25.60
N THR A 22 18.68 9.39 -25.57
CA THR A 22 17.38 8.78 -25.39
C THR A 22 16.95 9.12 -23.97
N ASP A 23 15.86 9.87 -23.81
CA ASP A 23 15.28 10.11 -22.49
C ASP A 23 15.09 8.76 -21.81
N PRO A 24 15.52 8.58 -20.55
CA PRO A 24 15.36 7.32 -19.86
C PRO A 24 13.88 6.97 -19.76
N ALA A 25 13.57 5.71 -19.99
CA ALA A 25 12.22 5.23 -19.80
C ALA A 25 11.92 5.18 -18.30
N VAL A 26 10.67 5.48 -17.93
CA VAL A 26 10.24 5.56 -16.53
C VAL A 26 9.06 4.64 -16.30
N PHE A 27 9.15 3.81 -15.28
CA PHE A 27 8.02 3.06 -14.73
C PHE A 27 7.55 3.75 -13.45
N GLU A 28 6.25 4.02 -13.33
CA GLU A 28 5.66 4.70 -12.18
C GLU A 28 4.61 3.83 -11.49
N LEU A 29 4.63 3.84 -10.15
CA LEU A 29 3.70 3.14 -9.28
C LEU A 29 3.26 4.09 -8.16
N GLY A 30 1.97 4.09 -7.82
CA GLY A 30 1.41 5.04 -6.85
C GLY A 30 1.17 6.44 -7.44
N GLY A 31 0.92 7.43 -6.59
CA GLY A 31 0.55 8.78 -7.01
C GLY A 31 -0.66 8.76 -7.95
N LYS A 32 -0.59 9.53 -9.05
CA LYS A 32 -1.65 9.57 -10.07
C LYS A 32 -1.84 8.24 -10.83
N HIS A 33 -0.86 7.33 -10.79
CA HIS A 33 -0.90 6.04 -11.49
C HIS A 33 -1.56 4.93 -10.64
N GLY A 34 -1.74 5.19 -9.35
CA GLY A 34 -2.33 4.23 -8.41
C GLY A 34 -1.47 2.99 -8.14
N TRP A 35 -2.02 2.04 -7.42
CA TRP A 35 -1.33 0.84 -6.93
C TRP A 35 -1.79 -0.47 -7.59
N GLY A 36 -2.51 -0.38 -8.72
CA GLY A 36 -3.04 -1.54 -9.46
C GLY A 36 -1.98 -2.47 -10.06
N MET A 37 -0.71 -2.06 -10.07
CA MET A 37 0.42 -2.85 -10.58
C MET A 37 1.21 -3.55 -9.45
N LEU A 38 0.60 -3.80 -8.30
CA LEU A 38 1.14 -4.69 -7.27
C LEU A 38 0.73 -6.13 -7.56
N GLN A 39 1.71 -7.05 -7.53
CA GLN A 39 1.50 -8.49 -7.69
C GLN A 39 1.31 -9.19 -6.35
N TYR A 40 2.01 -8.72 -5.32
CA TYR A 40 2.01 -9.30 -3.99
C TYR A 40 1.94 -8.20 -2.94
N THR A 41 1.16 -8.45 -1.89
CA THR A 41 1.11 -7.61 -0.70
C THR A 41 0.91 -8.50 0.54
N GLU A 42 1.68 -8.22 1.57
CA GLU A 42 1.55 -8.83 2.89
C GLU A 42 1.57 -7.72 3.94
N ASN A 43 0.55 -7.67 4.79
CA ASN A 43 0.37 -6.64 5.82
C ASN A 43 0.42 -5.20 5.27
N ILE A 44 -0.03 -4.99 4.04
CA ILE A 44 -0.09 -3.69 3.37
C ILE A 44 -1.54 -3.32 3.11
N GLN A 45 -1.89 -2.07 3.37
CA GLN A 45 -3.18 -1.47 3.03
C GLN A 45 -3.00 -0.16 2.27
N MET A 46 -4.04 0.24 1.55
CA MET A 46 -4.13 1.60 1.03
C MET A 46 -4.45 2.57 2.16
N CYS A 47 -3.85 3.74 2.11
CA CYS A 47 -4.06 4.81 3.08
C CYS A 47 -4.10 6.17 2.35
N PRO A 48 -4.50 7.25 3.04
CA PRO A 48 -4.38 8.59 2.50
C PRO A 48 -2.94 8.92 2.12
N GLY A 49 -2.76 9.42 0.92
CA GLY A 49 -1.47 9.86 0.42
C GLY A 49 -1.43 11.36 0.15
N LYS A 50 -0.43 11.82 -0.61
CA LYS A 50 -0.24 13.23 -0.95
C LYS A 50 -1.12 13.65 -2.13
N TYR A 51 -1.58 14.89 -2.09
CA TYR A 51 -2.31 15.54 -3.21
C TYR A 51 -3.60 14.81 -3.62
N GLY A 52 -4.29 14.15 -2.67
CA GLY A 52 -5.51 13.40 -2.94
C GLY A 52 -5.32 12.03 -3.62
N ASN A 53 -4.08 11.60 -3.83
CA ASN A 53 -3.78 10.26 -4.35
C ASN A 53 -3.59 9.27 -3.19
N PRO A 54 -3.99 8.00 -3.34
CA PRO A 54 -3.78 7.00 -2.31
C PRO A 54 -2.29 6.67 -2.15
N GLY A 55 -1.84 6.49 -0.91
CA GLY A 55 -0.57 5.88 -0.54
C GLY A 55 -0.75 4.43 -0.11
N ILE A 56 0.34 3.77 0.25
CA ILE A 56 0.34 2.47 0.92
C ILE A 56 1.09 2.54 2.24
N SER A 57 0.59 1.83 3.23
CA SER A 57 1.17 1.70 4.57
C SER A 57 1.00 0.28 5.09
N LEU A 58 1.51 0.01 6.28
CA LEU A 58 1.17 -1.23 6.97
C LEU A 58 -0.31 -1.27 7.31
N ASN A 59 -0.92 -2.46 7.25
CA ASN A 59 -2.25 -2.65 7.77
C ASN A 59 -2.21 -2.96 9.28
N SER A 60 -3.37 -2.86 9.92
CA SER A 60 -3.53 -3.28 11.32
C SER A 60 -3.32 -4.80 11.47
N SER A 61 -2.67 -5.17 12.55
CA SER A 61 -2.40 -6.59 12.89
C SER A 61 -3.63 -7.36 13.36
N ALA A 62 -4.74 -6.68 13.66
CA ALA A 62 -5.91 -7.30 14.27
C ALA A 62 -7.06 -7.50 13.29
N PRO A 63 -7.76 -8.64 13.33
CA PRO A 63 -9.01 -8.79 12.61
C PRO A 63 -10.04 -7.81 13.19
N LYS A 64 -10.61 -6.94 12.36
CA LYS A 64 -11.61 -5.96 12.77
C LYS A 64 -12.93 -6.61 13.20
N ILE A 65 -13.32 -7.72 12.57
CA ILE A 65 -14.55 -8.47 12.83
C ILE A 65 -14.21 -9.92 13.19
N THR A 66 -14.73 -10.40 14.31
CA THR A 66 -14.70 -11.79 14.76
C THR A 66 -16.11 -12.30 15.01
N GLN A 67 -16.28 -13.57 15.40
CA GLN A 67 -17.60 -14.12 15.74
C GLN A 67 -18.23 -13.45 16.97
N GLU A 68 -17.42 -12.93 17.87
CA GLU A 68 -17.84 -12.20 19.06
C GLU A 68 -18.10 -10.72 18.83
N THR A 69 -17.75 -10.19 17.63
CA THR A 69 -18.02 -8.79 17.31
C THR A 69 -19.52 -8.55 17.16
N ASP A 70 -20.07 -7.70 18.01
CA ASP A 70 -21.49 -7.36 18.05
C ASP A 70 -21.83 -6.14 17.22
N LEU A 71 -21.01 -5.10 17.28
CA LEU A 71 -21.14 -3.87 16.50
C LEU A 71 -19.79 -3.49 15.92
N TYR A 72 -19.76 -3.09 14.66
CA TYR A 72 -18.57 -2.45 14.07
C TYR A 72 -18.98 -1.37 13.08
N LEU A 73 -18.50 -0.16 13.35
CA LEU A 73 -18.67 1.04 12.53
C LEU A 73 -17.29 1.60 12.19
N ASN A 74 -16.85 1.40 10.95
CA ASN A 74 -15.57 1.89 10.47
C ASN A 74 -15.60 3.34 9.96
N PHE A 75 -16.79 3.86 9.66
CA PHE A 75 -17.02 5.20 9.10
C PHE A 75 -16.24 5.53 7.81
N ASP A 76 -15.82 4.53 7.06
CA ASP A 76 -15.00 4.66 5.84
C ASP A 76 -15.78 5.15 4.62
N SER A 77 -17.08 5.37 4.72
CA SER A 77 -17.91 5.82 3.62
C SER A 77 -18.90 6.91 4.04
N PRO A 78 -19.37 7.76 3.08
CA PRO A 78 -20.39 8.77 3.35
C PRO A 78 -21.72 8.19 3.89
N SER A 79 -22.01 6.94 3.55
CA SER A 79 -23.15 6.20 4.10
C SER A 79 -22.66 5.33 5.23
N ILE A 80 -23.19 5.53 6.44
CA ILE A 80 -22.80 4.72 7.60
C ILE A 80 -23.30 3.31 7.39
N VAL A 81 -22.38 2.35 7.39
CA VAL A 81 -22.62 0.92 7.28
C VAL A 81 -22.29 0.27 8.63
N GLU A 82 -23.18 -0.57 9.12
CA GLU A 82 -22.97 -1.42 10.26
C GLU A 82 -22.55 -2.81 9.73
N GLU A 83 -21.30 -3.18 10.00
CA GLU A 83 -20.63 -4.27 9.30
C GLU A 83 -21.02 -5.67 9.79
N THR A 84 -21.56 -5.78 11.02
CA THR A 84 -21.91 -7.09 11.61
C THR A 84 -23.35 -7.52 11.29
N SER A 85 -24.17 -6.61 10.79
CA SER A 85 -25.63 -6.80 10.60
C SER A 85 -26.40 -7.04 11.90
N SER A 86 -25.83 -6.76 13.08
CA SER A 86 -26.51 -6.89 14.38
C SER A 86 -27.39 -5.70 14.71
N TYR A 87 -27.20 -4.58 14.02
CA TYR A 87 -27.98 -3.35 14.18
C TYR A 87 -28.49 -2.84 12.84
N THR A 88 -29.52 -1.99 12.91
CA THR A 88 -30.02 -1.26 11.75
C THR A 88 -29.88 0.23 11.98
N VAL A 89 -29.27 0.94 11.04
CA VAL A 89 -29.21 2.41 11.07
C VAL A 89 -30.62 2.97 10.91
N ALA A 90 -31.16 3.56 11.97
CA ALA A 90 -32.47 4.19 11.97
C ALA A 90 -32.41 5.63 11.45
N SER A 91 -31.44 6.38 11.88
CA SER A 91 -31.15 7.74 11.38
C SER A 91 -29.72 8.14 11.66
N SER A 92 -29.18 9.05 10.85
CA SER A 92 -27.89 9.67 11.07
C SER A 92 -27.92 11.13 10.64
N THR A 93 -27.31 11.99 11.46
CA THR A 93 -27.01 13.38 11.13
C THR A 93 -25.51 13.64 11.03
N MET A 94 -24.72 12.57 11.13
CA MET A 94 -23.27 12.64 10.99
C MET A 94 -22.89 12.98 9.56
N ARG A 95 -21.84 13.74 9.39
CA ARG A 95 -21.21 14.03 8.10
C ARG A 95 -19.96 13.15 7.94
N PHE A 96 -19.56 12.97 6.71
CA PHE A 96 -18.35 12.25 6.36
C PHE A 96 -17.15 13.20 6.29
N ALA A 97 -16.04 12.83 6.94
CA ALA A 97 -14.71 13.37 6.71
C ALA A 97 -13.88 12.35 5.94
N GLY A 98 -13.18 12.79 4.92
CA GLY A 98 -12.31 11.91 4.14
C GLY A 98 -11.06 11.47 4.90
N ALA A 99 -10.32 10.59 4.27
CA ALA A 99 -9.14 9.92 4.80
C ALA A 99 -8.06 10.85 5.38
N GLU A 100 -7.96 12.11 4.91
CA GLU A 100 -7.00 13.08 5.47
C GLU A 100 -7.28 13.45 6.94
N GLN A 101 -8.52 13.26 7.39
CA GLN A 101 -8.96 13.62 8.74
C GLN A 101 -9.28 12.38 9.58
N ALA A 102 -9.39 11.20 8.95
CA ALA A 102 -9.65 9.93 9.61
C ALA A 102 -8.50 9.54 10.56
N LYS A 103 -8.83 8.77 11.58
CA LYS A 103 -7.78 8.09 12.38
C LYS A 103 -7.27 6.88 11.62
N LEU A 104 -8.17 6.14 11.00
CA LEU A 104 -7.90 4.90 10.28
C LEU A 104 -8.75 4.82 9.01
N GLY A 105 -8.37 3.95 8.08
CA GLY A 105 -9.15 3.69 6.87
C GLY A 105 -9.33 4.90 5.96
N ALA A 106 -10.51 4.97 5.30
CA ALA A 106 -10.82 5.94 4.26
C ALA A 106 -11.68 7.12 4.73
N GLY A 107 -12.13 7.13 5.99
CA GLY A 107 -12.99 8.19 6.49
C GLY A 107 -13.24 8.17 7.99
N ALA A 108 -13.95 9.19 8.46
CA ALA A 108 -14.41 9.30 9.82
C ALA A 108 -15.79 9.99 9.87
N ALA A 109 -16.55 9.74 10.93
CA ALA A 109 -17.82 10.44 11.18
C ALA A 109 -17.58 11.78 11.87
N VAL A 110 -18.20 12.84 11.34
CA VAL A 110 -18.17 14.20 11.93
C VAL A 110 -19.50 14.49 12.61
N CYS A 111 -19.45 14.72 13.90
CA CYS A 111 -20.58 15.13 14.72
C CYS A 111 -20.63 16.65 14.90
N SER A 112 -21.84 17.22 14.82
CA SER A 112 -22.07 18.65 15.03
C SER A 112 -23.18 18.86 16.06
N PRO A 113 -23.02 19.68 17.09
CA PRO A 113 -23.97 19.83 18.19
C PRO A 113 -25.20 20.66 17.85
N HIS A 114 -25.24 21.32 16.68
CA HIS A 114 -26.27 22.30 16.33
C HIS A 114 -27.65 21.72 16.01
N VAL A 115 -27.81 20.40 16.00
CA VAL A 115 -29.10 19.73 15.78
C VAL A 115 -29.51 19.04 17.07
N LYS A 116 -30.68 19.35 17.62
CA LYS A 116 -31.18 18.78 18.89
C LYS A 116 -31.30 17.25 18.92
N THR A 117 -31.31 16.61 17.76
CA THR A 117 -31.34 15.16 17.57
C THR A 117 -30.10 14.68 16.84
N ALA A 118 -28.98 15.35 17.06
CA ALA A 118 -27.72 15.04 16.37
C ALA A 118 -27.16 13.70 16.81
N GLY A 119 -26.54 13.00 15.88
CA GLY A 119 -25.90 11.73 16.10
C GLY A 119 -26.39 10.63 15.19
N LEU A 120 -26.03 9.41 15.54
CA LEU A 120 -26.43 8.16 14.89
C LEU A 120 -27.34 7.39 15.84
N ILE A 121 -28.48 6.91 15.35
CA ILE A 121 -29.40 6.04 16.07
C ILE A 121 -29.39 4.65 15.42
N LEU A 122 -29.07 3.65 16.22
CA LEU A 122 -29.02 2.25 15.84
C LEU A 122 -30.14 1.47 16.56
N LYS A 123 -30.89 0.70 15.79
CA LYS A 123 -31.89 -0.26 16.32
C LYS A 123 -31.26 -1.64 16.44
N PRO A 124 -31.18 -2.22 17.66
CA PRO A 124 -30.62 -3.54 17.85
C PRO A 124 -31.54 -4.60 17.25
N ARG A 125 -30.96 -5.64 16.66
CA ARG A 125 -31.68 -6.86 16.22
C ARG A 125 -31.56 -7.94 17.29
N ALA A 126 -32.42 -8.92 17.22
CA ALA A 126 -32.40 -10.06 18.14
C ALA A 126 -31.01 -10.70 18.20
N GLY A 127 -30.49 -10.91 19.40
CA GLY A 127 -29.15 -11.47 19.65
C GLY A 127 -28.02 -10.45 19.74
N SER A 128 -28.26 -9.15 19.44
CA SER A 128 -27.26 -8.13 19.68
C SER A 128 -27.13 -7.77 21.17
N PHE A 129 -26.02 -7.13 21.55
CA PHE A 129 -25.73 -6.79 22.96
C PHE A 129 -26.84 -5.96 23.61
N PHE A 130 -27.39 -4.98 22.91
CA PHE A 130 -28.46 -4.11 23.39
C PHE A 130 -29.88 -4.56 23.05
N ALA A 131 -30.04 -5.74 22.45
CA ALA A 131 -31.36 -6.27 22.09
C ALA A 131 -32.01 -7.12 23.20
N GLY A 132 -31.27 -7.52 24.21
CA GLY A 132 -31.67 -8.63 25.00
C GLY A 132 -31.99 -8.35 26.44
N GLU A 133 -33.02 -9.02 26.94
CA GLU A 133 -33.25 -9.24 28.35
C GLU A 133 -32.35 -10.38 28.83
N GLY A 134 -31.50 -10.13 29.83
CA GLY A 134 -30.61 -11.16 30.38
C GLY A 134 -29.30 -10.63 30.90
N SER A 135 -28.31 -11.53 31.08
CA SER A 135 -26.97 -11.14 31.48
C SER A 135 -26.29 -10.34 30.37
N ALA A 136 -25.53 -9.31 30.74
CA ALA A 136 -24.66 -8.62 29.80
C ALA A 136 -23.49 -9.50 29.32
N GLY A 137 -23.08 -10.50 30.15
CA GLY A 137 -21.89 -11.26 29.90
C GLY A 137 -20.62 -10.40 29.96
N SER A 138 -19.50 -11.01 29.63
CA SER A 138 -18.27 -10.26 29.42
C SER A 138 -18.37 -9.42 28.14
N PHE A 139 -17.86 -8.19 28.14
CA PHE A 139 -17.89 -7.30 26.98
C PHE A 139 -16.70 -6.37 26.89
N THR A 140 -16.50 -5.86 25.70
CA THR A 140 -15.56 -4.78 25.40
C THR A 140 -16.23 -3.77 24.47
N ILE A 141 -16.16 -2.48 24.79
CA ILE A 141 -16.60 -1.37 23.94
C ILE A 141 -15.40 -0.46 23.68
N GLU A 142 -15.10 -0.20 22.43
CA GLU A 142 -13.95 0.64 22.03
C GLU A 142 -14.34 1.60 20.92
N PHE A 143 -13.64 2.74 20.86
CA PHE A 143 -13.78 3.75 19.80
C PHE A 143 -12.64 4.75 19.83
N TRP A 144 -12.46 5.44 18.71
CA TRP A 144 -11.60 6.62 18.59
C TRP A 144 -12.42 7.88 18.59
N ILE A 145 -11.96 8.92 19.28
CA ILE A 145 -12.56 10.26 19.24
C ILE A 145 -11.49 11.33 19.05
N ALA A 146 -11.87 12.40 18.31
CA ALA A 146 -11.13 13.66 18.26
C ALA A 146 -12.13 14.81 18.52
N PRO A 147 -12.34 15.21 19.78
CA PRO A 147 -13.30 16.25 20.12
C PRO A 147 -12.84 17.61 19.57
N SER A 148 -13.72 18.36 18.91
CA SER A 148 -13.43 19.74 18.54
C SER A 148 -13.43 20.65 19.78
N VAL A 149 -14.31 20.36 20.73
CA VAL A 149 -14.40 20.99 22.04
C VAL A 149 -14.69 19.91 23.10
N THR A 150 -14.21 20.12 24.31
CA THR A 150 -14.39 19.16 25.43
C THR A 150 -15.48 19.65 26.40
N GLU A 151 -16.64 20.00 25.84
CA GLU A 151 -17.77 20.51 26.60
C GLU A 151 -18.41 19.40 27.44
N SER A 152 -18.68 19.70 28.73
CA SER A 152 -19.36 18.76 29.63
C SER A 152 -20.79 18.50 29.17
N GLY A 153 -21.18 17.18 29.12
CA GLY A 153 -22.46 16.73 28.62
C GLY A 153 -22.43 16.30 27.13
N SER A 154 -21.27 16.38 26.47
CA SER A 154 -21.08 15.77 25.14
C SER A 154 -21.09 14.26 25.27
N VAL A 155 -22.04 13.58 24.63
CA VAL A 155 -22.27 12.13 24.73
C VAL A 155 -21.71 11.42 23.52
N ILE A 156 -20.80 10.48 23.74
CA ILE A 156 -20.20 9.66 22.70
C ILE A 156 -21.09 8.46 22.38
N LEU A 157 -21.55 7.78 23.43
CA LEU A 157 -22.44 6.62 23.34
C LEU A 157 -23.44 6.67 24.48
N GLN A 158 -24.72 6.39 24.18
CA GLN A 158 -25.76 6.22 25.21
C GLN A 158 -26.78 5.16 24.82
N TRP A 159 -27.17 4.41 25.84
CA TRP A 159 -28.27 3.45 25.78
C TRP A 159 -29.12 3.64 27.03
N TYR A 160 -30.43 3.79 26.88
CA TYR A 160 -31.40 3.89 27.95
C TYR A 160 -32.40 2.78 27.81
N SER A 161 -32.65 2.06 28.91
CA SER A 161 -33.61 0.98 28.97
C SER A 161 -34.25 0.89 30.36
N ALA A 162 -35.07 -0.13 30.58
CA ALA A 162 -35.64 -0.44 31.87
C ALA A 162 -35.96 -1.94 31.94
N TYR A 163 -36.08 -2.47 33.15
CA TYR A 163 -36.56 -3.83 33.39
C TYR A 163 -37.61 -3.84 34.51
N PHE A 164 -38.49 -4.84 34.49
CA PHE A 164 -39.41 -5.07 35.59
C PHE A 164 -38.79 -6.01 36.64
N GLU A 165 -38.85 -5.58 37.89
CA GLU A 165 -38.47 -6.37 39.04
C GLU A 165 -39.57 -6.27 40.12
N LYS A 166 -40.22 -7.41 40.44
CA LYS A 166 -41.31 -7.44 41.43
C LYS A 166 -42.33 -6.34 41.27
N GLU A 167 -42.87 -6.15 40.06
CA GLU A 167 -43.84 -5.13 39.66
C GLU A 167 -43.32 -3.67 39.67
N ARG A 168 -42.02 -3.47 39.91
CA ARG A 168 -41.37 -2.17 39.84
C ARG A 168 -40.59 -2.04 38.55
N LEU A 169 -40.84 -0.94 37.84
CA LEU A 169 -40.01 -0.55 36.70
C LEU A 169 -38.72 0.08 37.22
N THR A 170 -37.59 -0.44 36.79
CA THR A 170 -36.21 0.06 37.14
C THR A 170 -35.54 0.56 35.88
N ASP A 171 -35.24 1.85 35.86
CA ASP A 171 -34.52 2.48 34.74
C ASP A 171 -33.06 2.05 34.72
N GLN A 172 -32.55 1.92 33.53
CA GLN A 172 -31.16 1.59 33.26
C GLN A 172 -30.52 2.51 32.23
N HIS A 173 -29.25 2.74 32.33
CA HIS A 173 -28.48 3.31 31.23
C HIS A 173 -27.00 2.93 31.23
N ILE A 174 -26.41 2.95 30.04
CA ILE A 174 -24.96 2.93 29.82
C ILE A 174 -24.62 4.20 29.03
N ILE A 175 -23.75 5.05 29.56
CA ILE A 175 -23.39 6.32 28.92
C ILE A 175 -21.88 6.50 28.96
N ALA A 176 -21.28 6.85 27.81
CA ALA A 176 -19.93 7.40 27.70
C ALA A 176 -20.04 8.87 27.34
N GLN A 177 -19.60 9.77 28.22
CA GLN A 177 -19.75 11.22 28.05
C GLN A 177 -18.52 12.00 28.49
N ILE A 178 -18.37 13.22 27.98
CA ILE A 178 -17.30 14.13 28.41
C ILE A 178 -17.77 14.91 29.62
N ILE A 179 -17.02 14.85 30.72
CA ILE A 179 -17.26 15.61 31.95
C ILE A 179 -15.94 16.23 32.39
N GLN A 180 -15.88 17.56 32.51
CA GLN A 180 -14.67 18.27 32.92
C GLN A 180 -13.42 17.90 32.12
N ASN A 181 -13.54 17.92 30.80
CA ASN A 181 -12.48 17.57 29.83
C ASN A 181 -11.99 16.10 29.87
N LYS A 182 -12.72 15.18 30.48
CA LYS A 182 -12.38 13.76 30.62
C LYS A 182 -13.53 12.91 30.15
N LEU A 183 -13.24 11.74 29.60
CA LEU A 183 -14.31 10.76 29.33
C LEU A 183 -14.72 10.08 30.67
N GLN A 184 -16.03 9.94 30.85
CA GLN A 184 -16.64 9.26 31.98
C GLN A 184 -17.63 8.24 31.45
N TRP A 185 -17.59 7.06 32.05
CA TRP A 185 -18.57 6.00 31.85
C TRP A 185 -19.53 5.92 33.02
N ASP A 186 -20.82 5.89 32.73
CA ASP A 186 -21.90 5.74 33.71
C ASP A 186 -22.70 4.48 33.40
N PHE A 187 -22.68 3.54 34.31
CA PHE A 187 -23.45 2.31 34.25
C PHE A 187 -24.50 2.39 35.38
N PHE A 188 -25.74 2.64 35.03
CA PHE A 188 -26.81 2.84 36.00
C PHE A 188 -27.70 1.62 36.05
N ASN A 189 -27.79 0.97 37.22
CA ASN A 189 -28.60 -0.25 37.51
C ASN A 189 -28.31 -1.41 36.55
N ILE A 190 -27.08 -1.55 36.07
CA ILE A 190 -26.67 -2.64 35.16
C ILE A 190 -26.38 -3.92 35.95
N TRP A 191 -25.91 -3.80 37.17
CA TRP A 191 -25.68 -4.95 38.05
C TRP A 191 -26.65 -4.95 39.22
N GLN A 192 -26.85 -6.12 39.83
CA GLN A 192 -27.76 -6.31 40.93
C GLN A 192 -27.04 -6.98 42.11
N ASP A 193 -27.34 -6.51 43.31
CA ASP A 193 -26.95 -7.20 44.53
C ASP A 193 -27.80 -8.45 44.81
N LYS A 194 -27.48 -9.20 45.82
CA LYS A 194 -28.21 -10.40 46.27
C LYS A 194 -29.67 -10.12 46.68
N TYR A 195 -30.07 -8.88 46.86
CA TYR A 195 -31.42 -8.45 47.15
C TYR A 195 -32.17 -7.95 45.91
N ASN A 196 -31.54 -8.04 44.70
CA ASN A 196 -32.00 -7.51 43.43
C ASN A 196 -32.11 -5.99 43.40
N ASN A 197 -31.31 -5.28 44.21
CA ASN A 197 -31.18 -3.84 44.04
C ASN A 197 -30.21 -3.51 42.93
N GLY A 198 -30.59 -2.55 42.07
CA GLY A 198 -29.71 -2.09 41.00
C GLY A 198 -28.49 -1.36 41.58
N ILE A 199 -27.32 -1.68 41.03
CA ILE A 199 -26.04 -1.06 41.39
C ILE A 199 -25.59 -0.19 40.25
N SER A 200 -25.19 1.04 40.60
CA SER A 200 -24.66 2.03 39.64
C SER A 200 -23.17 2.22 39.84
N ILE A 201 -22.43 2.19 38.72
CA ILE A 201 -20.98 2.32 38.72
C ILE A 201 -20.59 3.44 37.78
N GLN A 202 -19.66 4.28 38.22
CA GLN A 202 -19.11 5.38 37.45
C GLN A 202 -17.60 5.26 37.37
N LEU A 203 -17.05 5.27 36.14
CA LEU A 203 -15.61 5.33 35.91
C LEU A 203 -15.24 6.63 35.21
N LYS A 204 -14.57 7.49 35.93
CA LYS A 204 -14.07 8.77 35.41
C LYS A 204 -12.60 8.64 35.01
N GLY A 205 -12.27 9.07 33.79
CA GLY A 205 -10.89 9.16 33.30
C GLY A 205 -10.03 10.10 34.17
N ARG A 206 -8.74 9.86 34.18
CA ARG A 206 -7.72 10.69 34.86
C ARG A 206 -7.12 11.68 33.87
N THR A 207 -6.94 11.27 32.62
CA THR A 207 -6.31 12.06 31.56
C THR A 207 -7.30 13.01 30.88
N ASN A 208 -6.89 14.24 30.64
CA ASN A 208 -7.70 15.23 29.94
C ASN A 208 -7.70 14.94 28.43
N LEU A 209 -8.86 15.07 27.80
CA LEU A 209 -9.00 15.09 26.35
C LEU A 209 -8.41 16.40 25.80
N ILE A 210 -7.71 16.31 24.69
CA ILE A 210 -7.13 17.46 23.99
C ILE A 210 -7.95 17.71 22.73
N PRO A 211 -8.49 18.94 22.54
CA PRO A 211 -9.23 19.25 21.32
C PRO A 211 -8.46 18.97 20.05
N SER A 212 -9.14 18.43 19.04
CA SER A 212 -8.62 18.05 17.72
C SER A 212 -7.52 16.98 17.74
N GLN A 213 -7.32 16.31 18.86
CA GLN A 213 -6.39 15.19 18.97
C GLN A 213 -7.15 13.88 19.11
N TRP A 214 -6.80 12.89 18.28
CA TRP A 214 -7.33 11.56 18.37
C TRP A 214 -6.90 10.85 19.65
N SER A 215 -7.85 10.20 20.32
CA SER A 215 -7.61 9.34 21.47
C SER A 215 -8.45 8.07 21.36
N HIS A 216 -7.86 6.93 21.70
CA HIS A 216 -8.53 5.64 21.80
C HIS A 216 -9.10 5.44 23.19
N HIS A 217 -10.34 5.01 23.26
CA HIS A 217 -11.05 4.72 24.48
C HIS A 217 -11.57 3.29 24.47
N LEU A 218 -11.42 2.62 25.58
CA LEU A 218 -11.81 1.24 25.75
C LEU A 218 -12.36 0.99 27.14
N ILE A 219 -13.51 0.32 27.24
CA ILE A 219 -14.05 -0.23 28.46
C ILE A 219 -14.21 -1.73 28.32
N THR A 220 -13.73 -2.49 29.29
CA THR A 220 -13.85 -3.94 29.32
C THR A 220 -14.51 -4.38 30.62
N TYR A 221 -15.32 -5.43 30.53
CA TYR A 221 -15.90 -6.12 31.67
C TYR A 221 -15.64 -7.62 31.58
N ASP A 222 -15.09 -8.19 32.64
CA ASP A 222 -14.91 -9.63 32.83
C ASP A 222 -15.94 -10.12 33.86
N GLU A 223 -16.90 -10.92 33.42
CA GLU A 223 -17.95 -11.44 34.30
C GLU A 223 -17.47 -12.54 35.25
N GLU A 224 -16.31 -13.18 34.98
CA GLU A 224 -15.79 -14.25 35.83
C GLU A 224 -15.23 -13.71 37.16
N ILE A 225 -14.57 -12.54 37.09
CA ILE A 225 -13.92 -11.93 38.26
C ILE A 225 -14.55 -10.57 38.64
N GLY A 226 -15.52 -10.10 37.88
CA GLY A 226 -16.19 -8.82 38.10
C GLY A 226 -15.31 -7.60 37.76
N LEU A 227 -14.25 -7.74 36.97
CA LEU A 227 -13.37 -6.64 36.66
C LEU A 227 -13.99 -5.73 35.58
N LEU A 228 -14.22 -4.48 35.93
CA LEU A 228 -14.60 -3.42 34.97
C LEU A 228 -13.47 -2.42 34.87
N GLU A 229 -12.84 -2.31 33.69
CA GLU A 229 -11.66 -1.45 33.47
C GLU A 229 -11.89 -0.49 32.32
N TYR A 230 -11.56 0.79 32.54
CA TYR A 230 -11.51 1.82 31.51
C TYR A 230 -10.06 2.20 31.19
N ARG A 231 -9.73 2.26 29.88
CA ARG A 231 -8.43 2.65 29.36
C ARG A 231 -8.54 3.78 28.31
N MET A 232 -7.51 4.63 28.27
CA MET A 232 -7.32 5.63 27.24
C MET A 232 -5.92 5.48 26.64
N ASN A 233 -5.82 5.35 25.33
CA ASN A 233 -4.56 5.12 24.62
C ASN A 233 -3.73 3.96 25.22
N GLY A 234 -4.40 2.89 25.68
CA GLY A 234 -3.79 1.72 26.30
C GLY A 234 -3.42 1.85 27.76
N HIS A 235 -3.51 3.02 28.32
CA HIS A 235 -3.21 3.23 29.74
C HIS A 235 -4.48 3.12 30.57
N THR A 236 -4.41 2.40 31.67
CA THR A 236 -5.52 2.26 32.60
C THR A 236 -5.87 3.61 33.23
N GLU A 237 -7.09 4.04 33.02
CA GLU A 237 -7.65 5.27 33.57
C GLU A 237 -8.41 5.01 34.89
N ASN A 238 -9.16 3.89 34.94
CA ASN A 238 -9.93 3.54 36.12
C ASN A 238 -10.23 2.03 36.15
N ILE A 239 -10.32 1.46 37.35
CA ILE A 239 -10.67 0.05 37.62
C ILE A 239 -11.69 0.01 38.74
N VAL A 240 -12.69 -0.86 38.59
CA VAL A 240 -13.66 -1.19 39.63
C VAL A 240 -13.91 -2.71 39.59
N TYR A 241 -13.93 -3.34 40.74
CA TYR A 241 -14.43 -4.70 40.88
C TYR A 241 -15.93 -4.68 41.20
N VAL A 242 -16.71 -5.25 40.33
CA VAL A 242 -18.17 -5.33 40.41
C VAL A 242 -18.54 -6.56 41.22
N THR A 243 -18.22 -6.53 42.50
CA THR A 243 -18.38 -7.60 43.47
C THR A 243 -19.12 -7.07 44.69
N GLU A 244 -19.61 -7.96 45.56
CA GLU A 244 -20.40 -7.55 46.76
C GLU A 244 -19.67 -6.55 47.66
N ASN A 245 -18.35 -6.65 47.78
CA ASN A 245 -17.57 -5.74 48.61
C ASN A 245 -16.65 -4.80 47.82
N GLY A 246 -16.71 -4.81 46.47
CA GLY A 246 -15.91 -3.97 45.59
C GLY A 246 -14.43 -4.40 45.53
N ARG A 247 -14.08 -5.64 45.83
CA ARG A 247 -12.72 -6.16 45.81
C ARG A 247 -12.61 -7.38 44.91
N GLU A 248 -11.41 -7.61 44.43
CA GLU A 248 -11.04 -8.83 43.72
C GLU A 248 -11.32 -10.07 44.57
N SER A 249 -11.67 -11.18 43.93
CA SER A 249 -11.92 -12.50 44.59
C SER A 249 -13.15 -12.57 45.50
N ASP A 250 -14.07 -11.60 45.47
CA ASP A 250 -15.36 -11.68 46.12
C ASP A 250 -16.47 -12.07 45.15
N ALA A 251 -17.68 -12.32 45.68
CA ALA A 251 -18.84 -12.70 44.86
C ALA A 251 -19.20 -11.61 43.82
N VAL A 252 -19.16 -11.99 42.57
CA VAL A 252 -19.44 -11.08 41.46
C VAL A 252 -20.94 -10.78 41.40
N LEU A 253 -21.30 -9.51 41.22
CA LEU A 253 -22.66 -9.05 41.04
C LEU A 253 -23.22 -9.47 39.69
N LEU A 254 -24.49 -9.90 39.64
CA LEU A 254 -25.13 -10.33 38.41
C LEU A 254 -25.44 -9.14 37.54
N SER A 255 -24.96 -9.18 36.31
CA SER A 255 -25.36 -8.18 35.29
C SER A 255 -26.76 -8.49 34.74
N LYS A 256 -27.56 -7.45 34.46
CA LYS A 256 -28.87 -7.59 33.87
C LYS A 256 -29.12 -6.44 32.90
N LEU A 257 -29.40 -6.77 31.64
CA LEU A 257 -29.90 -5.83 30.64
C LEU A 257 -31.42 -5.94 30.54
N GLY A 258 -32.09 -4.80 30.43
CA GLY A 258 -33.54 -4.71 30.33
C GLY A 258 -34.04 -4.83 28.90
N HIS A 259 -35.19 -4.20 28.65
CA HIS A 259 -35.86 -4.26 27.36
C HIS A 259 -34.96 -3.72 26.22
N THR A 260 -35.20 -4.25 25.00
CA THR A 260 -34.60 -3.75 23.78
C THR A 260 -34.80 -2.24 23.64
N ALA A 261 -33.70 -1.49 23.43
CA ALA A 261 -33.77 -0.05 23.25
C ALA A 261 -32.72 0.43 22.27
N ASP A 262 -32.96 1.57 21.64
CA ASP A 262 -32.07 2.16 20.64
C ASP A 262 -30.74 2.59 21.26
N LEU A 263 -29.65 2.36 20.52
CA LEU A 263 -28.30 2.86 20.84
C LEU A 263 -28.10 4.17 20.09
N SER A 264 -27.74 5.23 20.84
CA SER A 264 -27.43 6.54 20.26
C SER A 264 -25.95 6.87 20.39
N ILE A 265 -25.35 7.39 19.32
CA ILE A 265 -23.93 7.69 19.22
C ILE A 265 -23.74 9.16 18.80
N GLY A 266 -22.83 9.88 19.44
CA GLY A 266 -22.48 11.26 19.09
C GLY A 266 -23.54 12.32 19.41
N VAL A 267 -24.34 12.12 20.45
CA VAL A 267 -25.41 13.06 20.87
C VAL A 267 -24.80 14.25 21.58
N HIS A 268 -25.12 15.48 21.11
CA HIS A 268 -24.50 16.72 21.63
C HIS A 268 -22.96 16.75 21.62
N TYR A 269 -22.34 15.84 20.84
CA TYR A 269 -20.91 15.81 20.67
C TYR A 269 -20.50 16.66 19.48
N SER A 270 -19.39 17.38 19.61
CA SER A 270 -18.74 18.12 18.54
C SER A 270 -17.33 17.57 18.34
N GLY A 271 -17.09 16.94 17.20
CA GLY A 271 -15.81 16.30 16.90
C GLY A 271 -15.94 15.16 15.92
N MET A 272 -14.93 14.36 15.84
CA MET A 272 -14.88 13.19 14.96
C MET A 272 -14.91 11.89 15.78
N LEU A 273 -15.54 10.88 15.19
CA LEU A 273 -15.62 9.49 15.68
C LEU A 273 -15.08 8.57 14.60
N ASP A 274 -14.37 7.53 15.03
CA ASP A 274 -13.82 6.52 14.14
C ASP A 274 -13.73 5.16 14.83
N GLU A 275 -13.79 4.06 14.05
CA GLU A 275 -13.55 2.68 14.50
C GLU A 275 -14.31 2.29 15.79
N MET A 276 -15.64 2.50 15.84
CA MET A 276 -16.43 2.11 17.00
C MET A 276 -16.79 0.62 16.93
N LYS A 277 -16.48 -0.09 18.01
CA LYS A 277 -16.67 -1.54 18.08
C LYS A 277 -17.18 -1.99 19.44
N ILE A 278 -18.11 -2.98 19.42
CA ILE A 278 -18.58 -3.70 20.59
C ILE A 278 -18.27 -5.19 20.37
N THR A 279 -17.66 -5.83 21.36
CA THR A 279 -17.33 -7.26 21.33
C THR A 279 -17.93 -7.93 22.56
N LYS A 280 -18.63 -9.05 22.38
CA LYS A 280 -19.20 -9.87 23.48
C LYS A 280 -18.14 -10.79 24.10
N ARG A 281 -17.08 -10.19 24.53
CA ARG A 281 -15.96 -10.87 25.17
C ARG A 281 -15.15 -9.87 25.97
N PHE A 282 -14.64 -10.29 27.11
CA PHE A 282 -13.54 -9.60 27.76
C PHE A 282 -12.27 -9.72 26.89
N ILE A 283 -11.64 -8.62 26.61
CA ILE A 283 -10.38 -8.59 25.91
C ILE A 283 -9.32 -8.21 26.95
N GLU A 284 -8.55 -9.22 27.35
CA GLU A 284 -7.43 -9.04 28.26
C GLU A 284 -6.42 -8.06 27.67
N GLN A 285 -5.74 -7.31 28.52
CA GLN A 285 -4.65 -6.48 28.05
C GLN A 285 -3.59 -7.37 27.40
N PRO A 286 -3.27 -7.17 26.12
CA PRO A 286 -2.23 -7.98 25.50
C PRO A 286 -0.91 -7.75 26.23
N THR A 287 -0.21 -8.83 26.47
CA THR A 287 1.22 -8.72 26.73
C THR A 287 1.85 -8.01 25.55
N PHE A 288 2.94 -7.33 25.73
CA PHE A 288 3.63 -6.50 24.72
C PHE A 288 3.84 -7.18 23.35
N VAL A 289 3.72 -8.51 23.27
CA VAL A 289 3.93 -9.35 22.09
C VAL A 289 2.63 -9.74 21.39
N GLU A 290 1.52 -9.87 22.11
CA GLU A 290 0.22 -10.25 21.57
C GLU A 290 -0.63 -9.02 21.33
N GLN A 291 -0.57 -8.53 20.12
CA GLN A 291 -1.31 -7.37 19.68
C GLN A 291 -2.73 -7.76 19.41
N THR A 292 -3.60 -7.34 20.24
CA THR A 292 -5.02 -7.56 20.05
C THR A 292 -5.66 -6.37 19.36
N ALA A 293 -6.89 -6.55 18.97
CA ALA A 293 -7.73 -5.57 18.30
C ALA A 293 -7.92 -4.23 19.04
N LEU A 294 -7.43 -4.11 20.28
CA LEU A 294 -7.63 -2.92 21.13
C LEU A 294 -6.83 -1.71 20.68
N PHE A 295 -5.69 -1.97 20.08
CA PHE A 295 -4.91 -0.94 19.41
C PHE A 295 -4.76 -1.33 17.97
N ASP A 296 -5.01 -0.42 17.10
CA ASP A 296 -4.55 -0.51 15.75
C ASP A 296 -3.03 -0.40 15.74
N ARG A 297 -2.42 -1.52 16.07
CA ARG A 297 -0.98 -1.63 15.98
C ARG A 297 -0.63 -2.35 14.70
N TYR A 298 0.40 -1.87 14.08
CA TYR A 298 0.98 -2.49 12.91
C TYR A 298 1.78 -3.73 13.30
N HIS A 299 1.82 -4.73 12.41
CA HIS A 299 2.64 -5.92 12.61
C HIS A 299 4.10 -5.53 12.84
N LEU A 300 4.69 -5.95 13.98
CA LEU A 300 6.08 -5.63 14.31
C LEU A 300 7.08 -6.23 13.32
N ASN A 301 6.72 -7.33 12.67
CA ASN A 301 7.52 -7.91 11.58
C ASN A 301 7.42 -7.10 10.27
N GLY A 302 6.59 -6.06 10.27
CA GLY A 302 6.36 -5.21 9.12
C GLY A 302 5.47 -5.85 8.06
N GLY A 303 5.55 -5.31 6.86
CA GLY A 303 4.82 -5.76 5.67
C GLY A 303 5.67 -5.64 4.41
N ARG A 304 5.25 -6.34 3.37
CA ARG A 304 5.95 -6.40 2.08
C ARG A 304 5.00 -6.17 0.92
N PHE A 305 5.48 -5.47 -0.08
CA PHE A 305 4.83 -5.44 -1.40
C PHE A 305 5.84 -5.79 -2.50
N GLU A 306 5.31 -6.30 -3.62
CA GLU A 306 6.07 -6.52 -4.85
C GLU A 306 5.26 -6.01 -6.05
N SER A 307 5.91 -5.32 -6.96
CA SER A 307 5.28 -4.88 -8.22
C SER A 307 5.01 -6.08 -9.14
N LEU A 308 4.16 -5.87 -10.15
CA LEU A 308 4.19 -6.72 -11.34
C LEU A 308 5.59 -6.68 -11.97
N ILE A 309 5.92 -7.73 -12.72
CA ILE A 309 7.15 -7.78 -13.52
C ILE A 309 7.05 -6.76 -14.64
N ILE A 310 8.00 -5.83 -14.69
CA ILE A 310 8.10 -4.74 -15.64
C ILE A 310 8.85 -5.25 -16.86
N ASP A 311 8.25 -5.24 -18.04
CA ASP A 311 8.93 -5.51 -19.32
C ASP A 311 9.48 -4.19 -19.89
N SER A 312 10.77 -4.02 -19.92
CA SER A 312 11.42 -2.84 -20.48
C SER A 312 11.29 -2.75 -22.00
N GLY A 313 10.97 -3.87 -22.67
CA GLY A 313 10.86 -3.97 -24.12
C GLY A 313 12.21 -4.12 -24.85
N GLY A 314 13.32 -4.22 -24.15
CA GLY A 314 14.67 -4.46 -24.71
C GLY A 314 15.48 -5.40 -23.83
N SER A 315 16.23 -6.33 -24.42
CA SER A 315 17.20 -7.17 -23.70
C SER A 315 18.35 -6.29 -23.17
N LEU A 316 18.97 -6.69 -22.05
CA LEU A 316 20.07 -5.95 -21.43
C LEU A 316 19.77 -4.49 -21.03
N SER A 317 18.49 -4.10 -20.99
CA SER A 317 18.10 -2.79 -20.43
C SER A 317 18.69 -2.63 -19.03
N GLU A 318 19.10 -1.42 -18.67
CA GLU A 318 19.79 -1.14 -17.41
C GLU A 318 18.95 -0.24 -16.50
N ALA A 319 18.68 -0.69 -15.27
CA ALA A 319 18.06 0.14 -14.26
C ALA A 319 19.05 1.21 -13.79
N LYS A 320 18.63 2.49 -13.78
CA LYS A 320 19.49 3.63 -13.46
C LYS A 320 19.24 4.20 -12.07
N MET A 321 17.97 4.44 -11.73
CA MET A 321 17.63 5.06 -10.46
C MET A 321 16.22 4.68 -10.00
N LEU A 322 16.07 4.42 -8.70
CA LEU A 322 14.78 4.34 -8.05
C LEU A 322 14.55 5.61 -7.23
N THR A 323 13.43 6.29 -7.48
CA THR A 323 13.00 7.43 -6.67
C THR A 323 11.71 7.07 -5.96
N VAL A 324 11.68 7.22 -4.63
CA VAL A 324 10.51 6.92 -3.80
C VAL A 324 10.11 8.15 -3.02
N SER A 325 8.84 8.55 -3.14
CA SER A 325 8.23 9.52 -2.23
C SER A 325 7.66 8.76 -1.04
N VAL A 326 8.28 8.88 0.11
CA VAL A 326 7.92 8.17 1.34
C VAL A 326 7.99 9.10 2.54
N ASP A 327 7.03 8.99 3.43
CA ASP A 327 7.08 9.59 4.76
C ASP A 327 7.46 8.50 5.76
N THR A 328 8.56 8.71 6.48
CA THR A 328 9.08 7.79 7.50
C THR A 328 9.04 8.49 8.86
N PRO A 329 7.94 8.35 9.63
CA PRO A 329 7.88 8.83 11.01
C PRO A 329 9.04 8.27 11.86
N VAL A 330 9.35 8.97 12.95
CA VAL A 330 10.46 8.59 13.86
C VAL A 330 10.34 7.10 14.26
N GLN A 331 11.44 6.36 14.13
CA GLN A 331 11.59 4.93 14.42
C GLN A 331 10.88 3.98 13.43
N THR A 332 10.34 4.49 12.33
CA THR A 332 9.85 3.63 11.24
C THR A 332 10.88 3.56 10.11
N ASP A 333 10.81 2.53 9.27
CA ASP A 333 11.71 2.36 8.13
C ASP A 333 11.00 1.78 6.91
N ALA A 334 11.54 2.07 5.72
CA ALA A 334 11.12 1.49 4.45
C ALA A 334 12.35 1.12 3.61
N VAL A 335 12.51 -0.15 3.32
CA VAL A 335 13.66 -0.69 2.58
C VAL A 335 13.19 -1.20 1.22
N PHE A 336 13.89 -0.84 0.16
CA PHE A 336 13.52 -1.18 -1.22
C PHE A 336 14.50 -2.16 -1.83
N PHE A 337 13.96 -2.96 -2.76
CA PHE A 337 14.71 -4.00 -3.46
C PHE A 337 14.33 -3.97 -4.94
N ILE A 338 15.28 -4.42 -5.77
CA ILE A 338 15.08 -4.66 -7.19
C ILE A 338 15.64 -6.02 -7.58
N ARG A 339 15.04 -6.68 -8.56
CA ARG A 339 15.63 -7.82 -9.27
C ARG A 339 15.44 -7.67 -10.77
N SER A 340 16.32 -8.28 -11.55
CA SER A 340 16.29 -8.23 -13.01
C SER A 340 16.67 -9.54 -13.65
N GLY A 341 16.26 -9.76 -14.89
CA GLY A 341 16.63 -10.95 -15.68
C GLY A 341 16.09 -10.88 -17.11
N GLU A 342 16.59 -11.77 -17.97
CA GLU A 342 16.20 -11.83 -19.38
C GLU A 342 14.94 -12.65 -19.64
N ASN A 343 14.62 -13.59 -18.76
CA ASN A 343 13.48 -14.52 -18.95
C ASN A 343 12.63 -14.59 -17.69
N ARG A 344 11.45 -13.97 -17.70
CA ARG A 344 10.51 -13.96 -16.56
C ARG A 344 9.93 -15.32 -16.20
N TYR A 345 9.93 -16.29 -17.13
CA TYR A 345 9.36 -17.62 -16.90
C TYR A 345 10.24 -18.54 -16.04
N THR A 346 11.50 -18.14 -15.82
CA THR A 346 12.43 -18.84 -14.93
C THR A 346 12.47 -18.25 -13.53
N TRP A 347 11.68 -17.21 -13.25
CA TRP A 347 11.68 -16.55 -11.94
C TRP A 347 10.96 -17.41 -10.90
N THR A 348 11.56 -17.45 -9.73
CA THR A 348 11.02 -18.06 -8.51
C THR A 348 10.95 -17.00 -7.41
N ASP A 349 10.53 -17.38 -6.22
CA ASP A 349 10.52 -16.45 -5.07
C ASP A 349 11.92 -15.98 -4.70
N THR A 350 12.96 -16.80 -4.95
CA THR A 350 14.35 -16.52 -4.58
C THR A 350 15.24 -16.15 -5.75
N GLU A 351 14.89 -16.53 -6.98
CA GLU A 351 15.68 -16.28 -8.19
C GLU A 351 14.89 -15.51 -9.25
N PRO A 352 15.46 -14.46 -9.84
CA PRO A 352 16.74 -13.80 -9.52
C PRO A 352 16.73 -13.22 -8.11
N ALA A 353 17.89 -13.19 -7.46
CA ALA A 353 18.02 -12.69 -6.10
C ALA A 353 17.67 -11.19 -5.99
N TRP A 354 16.93 -10.84 -4.96
CA TRP A 354 16.62 -9.46 -4.63
C TRP A 354 17.87 -8.69 -4.17
N LYS A 355 18.16 -7.55 -4.79
CA LYS A 355 19.23 -6.66 -4.39
C LYS A 355 18.67 -5.42 -3.70
N PRO A 356 19.17 -5.04 -2.51
CA PRO A 356 18.73 -3.83 -1.83
C PRO A 356 19.19 -2.59 -2.61
N ILE A 357 18.29 -1.60 -2.67
CA ILE A 357 18.56 -0.30 -3.32
C ILE A 357 18.08 0.85 -2.44
N ARG A 358 18.67 2.02 -2.62
CA ARG A 358 18.28 3.23 -1.90
C ARG A 358 17.65 4.24 -2.85
N SER A 359 16.59 4.87 -2.41
CA SER A 359 15.93 5.94 -3.16
C SER A 359 16.90 7.09 -3.47
N GLY A 360 16.88 7.57 -4.71
CA GLY A 360 17.72 8.70 -5.18
C GLY A 360 19.20 8.36 -5.39
N GLN A 361 19.60 7.08 -5.28
CA GLN A 361 20.96 6.64 -5.60
C GLN A 361 21.01 5.90 -6.93
N ALA A 362 22.12 6.07 -7.65
CA ALA A 362 22.36 5.35 -8.90
C ALA A 362 22.42 3.83 -8.65
N ILE A 363 21.69 3.08 -9.48
CA ILE A 363 21.68 1.62 -9.49
C ILE A 363 22.77 1.18 -10.47
N THR A 364 23.61 0.22 -10.09
CA THR A 364 24.67 -0.33 -10.94
C THR A 364 24.56 -1.85 -11.03
N GLY A 365 24.86 -2.40 -12.22
CA GLY A 365 24.90 -3.84 -12.44
C GLY A 365 23.51 -4.53 -12.33
N MET A 366 22.44 -3.81 -12.65
CA MET A 366 21.09 -4.33 -12.75
C MET A 366 20.64 -4.26 -14.20
N GLN A 367 20.96 -5.30 -14.95
CA GLN A 367 20.64 -5.44 -16.37
C GLN A 367 19.64 -6.57 -16.59
N GLY A 368 18.79 -6.43 -17.62
CA GLY A 368 17.84 -7.44 -18.06
C GLY A 368 16.65 -6.81 -18.77
N ARG A 369 15.92 -7.63 -19.50
CA ARG A 369 14.65 -7.22 -20.12
C ARG A 369 13.56 -6.97 -19.08
N PHE A 370 13.56 -7.74 -18.00
CA PHE A 370 12.52 -7.70 -16.98
C PHE A 370 13.09 -7.19 -15.66
N PHE A 371 12.31 -6.30 -15.01
CA PHE A 371 12.59 -5.78 -13.68
C PHE A 371 11.41 -6.05 -12.76
N GLN A 372 11.67 -6.13 -11.46
CA GLN A 372 10.64 -6.14 -10.44
C GLN A 372 11.13 -5.38 -9.20
N ILE A 373 10.24 -4.61 -8.59
CA ILE A 373 10.51 -3.79 -7.41
C ILE A 373 9.78 -4.40 -6.23
N ALA A 374 10.41 -4.41 -5.06
CA ALA A 374 9.78 -4.74 -3.80
C ALA A 374 10.12 -3.71 -2.73
N GLY A 375 9.28 -3.63 -1.72
CA GLY A 375 9.55 -2.83 -0.53
C GLY A 375 9.07 -3.52 0.74
N ASN A 376 9.88 -3.42 1.78
CA ASN A 376 9.52 -3.82 3.13
C ASN A 376 9.29 -2.56 3.96
N LEU A 377 8.17 -2.51 4.66
CA LEU A 377 7.80 -1.45 5.58
C LEU A 377 7.93 -1.97 7.00
N TYR A 378 8.51 -1.18 7.89
CA TYR A 378 8.68 -1.53 9.29
C TYR A 378 8.07 -0.43 10.18
N PRO A 379 7.22 -0.79 11.16
CA PRO A 379 6.65 0.13 12.11
C PRO A 379 7.71 0.57 13.14
N ASP A 380 7.34 1.51 14.00
CA ASP A 380 8.12 1.78 15.21
C ASP A 380 8.08 0.59 16.19
N ALA A 381 8.92 0.60 17.20
CA ALA A 381 9.05 -0.49 18.18
C ALA A 381 7.75 -0.81 18.92
N GLU A 382 6.84 0.16 19.01
CA GLU A 382 5.55 0.03 19.68
C GLU A 382 4.42 -0.34 18.70
N GLY A 383 4.70 -0.39 17.39
CA GLY A 383 3.71 -0.66 16.36
C GLY A 383 2.64 0.45 16.20
N GLN A 384 2.93 1.67 16.64
CA GLN A 384 1.96 2.79 16.60
C GLN A 384 2.11 3.67 15.36
N LYS A 385 3.25 3.61 14.70
CA LYS A 385 3.57 4.41 13.52
C LYS A 385 3.98 3.53 12.36
N THR A 386 3.64 3.94 11.16
CA THR A 386 3.99 3.26 9.91
C THR A 386 4.58 4.24 8.93
N PRO A 387 5.52 3.80 8.08
CA PRO A 387 5.90 4.58 6.91
C PRO A 387 4.73 4.60 5.91
N ILE A 388 4.64 5.70 5.14
CA ILE A 388 3.64 5.86 4.08
C ILE A 388 4.38 6.09 2.77
N ILE A 389 4.20 5.20 1.80
CA ILE A 389 4.75 5.35 0.45
C ILE A 389 3.69 5.99 -0.44
N HIS A 390 4.03 7.10 -1.07
CA HIS A 390 3.14 7.87 -1.95
C HIS A 390 3.31 7.53 -3.42
N SER A 391 4.54 7.33 -3.86
CA SER A 391 4.87 6.94 -5.24
C SER A 391 6.26 6.34 -5.33
N ILE A 392 6.44 5.52 -6.36
CA ILE A 392 7.72 4.90 -6.74
C ILE A 392 7.92 5.14 -8.22
N SER A 393 9.13 5.55 -8.61
CA SER A 393 9.54 5.74 -10.00
C SER A 393 10.85 5.01 -10.24
N LEU A 394 10.89 4.11 -11.22
CA LEU A 394 12.10 3.45 -11.70
C LEU A 394 12.49 4.01 -13.05
N GLU A 395 13.65 4.63 -13.12
CA GLU A 395 14.27 5.05 -14.37
C GLU A 395 15.17 3.94 -14.91
N TYR A 396 15.06 3.65 -16.20
CA TYR A 396 15.89 2.66 -16.89
C TYR A 396 16.18 3.07 -18.31
N GLU A 397 17.35 2.70 -18.80
CA GLU A 397 17.73 2.82 -20.19
C GLU A 397 17.39 1.52 -20.93
N LYS A 398 16.72 1.68 -22.05
CA LYS A 398 16.48 0.55 -22.96
C LYS A 398 17.72 0.34 -23.79
N ASP A 399 18.21 -0.89 -23.76
CA ASP A 399 19.20 -1.30 -24.73
C ASP A 399 18.44 -1.81 -25.98
N SER A 400 18.60 -1.12 -27.09
CA SER A 400 17.98 -1.47 -28.37
C SER A 400 18.90 -2.38 -29.16
N GLU A 401 18.30 -3.28 -29.97
CA GLU A 401 19.06 -4.08 -30.95
C GLU A 401 19.88 -3.14 -31.86
N PRO A 402 21.14 -3.53 -32.21
CA PRO A 402 22.01 -2.67 -32.96
C PRO A 402 21.45 -2.36 -34.38
N LEU A 403 21.66 -1.13 -34.81
CA LEU A 403 21.27 -0.70 -36.14
C LEU A 403 22.12 -1.40 -37.21
N PRO A 404 21.52 -1.72 -38.37
CA PRO A 404 22.25 -2.38 -39.44
C PRO A 404 23.31 -1.47 -40.09
N PRO A 405 24.28 -2.04 -40.77
CA PRO A 405 25.16 -1.28 -41.65
C PRO A 405 24.37 -0.41 -42.67
N ALA A 406 24.70 0.88 -42.77
CA ALA A 406 23.99 1.77 -43.65
C ALA A 406 24.18 1.44 -45.15
N ARG A 407 25.30 0.83 -45.52
CA ARG A 407 25.59 0.43 -46.89
C ARG A 407 26.26 -0.95 -46.90
N LEU A 408 25.85 -1.79 -47.84
CA LEU A 408 26.44 -3.09 -48.14
C LEU A 408 26.83 -3.10 -49.66
N PHE A 409 28.01 -3.58 -49.95
CA PHE A 409 28.51 -3.73 -51.34
C PHE A 409 28.89 -5.19 -51.56
N ALA A 410 28.68 -5.66 -52.80
CA ALA A 410 29.05 -7.00 -53.23
C ALA A 410 29.84 -6.95 -54.54
N VAL A 411 31.06 -7.47 -54.52
CA VAL A 411 31.95 -7.52 -55.70
C VAL A 411 32.09 -8.98 -56.13
N PRO A 412 31.62 -9.36 -57.35
CA PRO A 412 31.74 -10.71 -57.86
C PRO A 412 33.17 -11.04 -58.29
N LYS A 413 33.64 -12.28 -57.94
CA LYS A 413 34.91 -12.84 -58.36
C LYS A 413 34.68 -14.29 -58.85
N ASP A 414 35.75 -14.97 -59.31
CA ASP A 414 35.68 -16.38 -59.75
C ASP A 414 35.39 -17.35 -58.57
N GLY A 415 34.20 -17.91 -58.54
CA GLY A 415 33.77 -18.83 -57.49
C GLY A 415 33.51 -18.19 -56.11
N GLU A 416 33.59 -16.86 -55.98
CA GLU A 416 33.44 -16.15 -54.72
C GLU A 416 32.80 -14.78 -54.88
N ILE A 417 32.28 -14.21 -53.75
CA ILE A 417 31.84 -12.84 -53.67
C ILE A 417 32.49 -12.18 -52.48
N GLU A 418 33.08 -10.97 -52.73
CA GLU A 418 33.61 -10.13 -51.67
C GLU A 418 32.55 -9.12 -51.26
N LEU A 419 32.15 -9.20 -49.99
CA LEU A 419 31.24 -8.25 -49.35
C LEU A 419 32.02 -7.22 -48.58
N SER A 420 31.59 -5.95 -48.62
CA SER A 420 32.09 -4.90 -47.76
C SER A 420 30.92 -4.02 -47.30
N TRP A 421 31.03 -3.48 -46.08
CA TRP A 421 29.95 -2.66 -45.50
C TRP A 421 30.49 -1.53 -44.67
N THR A 422 29.66 -0.50 -44.46
CA THR A 422 29.95 0.57 -43.51
C THR A 422 29.72 0.06 -42.11
N PRO A 423 30.48 0.53 -41.08
CA PRO A 423 30.18 0.19 -39.73
C PRO A 423 28.78 0.63 -39.33
N SER A 424 28.13 -0.11 -38.41
CA SER A 424 26.95 0.40 -37.70
C SER A 424 27.31 1.70 -36.98
N ILE A 425 26.33 2.55 -36.77
CA ILE A 425 26.51 3.78 -35.98
C ILE A 425 26.55 3.50 -34.49
N ASP A 426 26.09 2.33 -34.03
CA ASP A 426 26.11 1.98 -32.65
C ASP A 426 27.53 1.60 -32.22
N PHE A 427 27.96 2.14 -31.10
CA PHE A 427 29.37 2.04 -30.63
C PHE A 427 29.71 0.70 -29.95
N ASP A 428 28.69 0.00 -29.46
CA ASP A 428 28.75 -1.24 -28.68
C ASP A 428 28.74 -2.52 -29.54
N VAL A 429 28.59 -2.40 -30.86
CA VAL A 429 28.61 -3.53 -31.79
C VAL A 429 29.86 -4.42 -31.60
N LYS A 430 29.61 -5.70 -31.34
CA LYS A 430 30.66 -6.73 -31.15
C LYS A 430 31.06 -7.40 -32.44
N GLY A 431 30.14 -7.46 -33.42
CA GLY A 431 30.41 -8.07 -34.71
C GLY A 431 29.26 -8.00 -35.68
N TYR A 432 29.40 -8.78 -36.77
CA TYR A 432 28.44 -8.84 -37.86
C TYR A 432 28.14 -10.28 -38.25
N MET A 433 26.87 -10.51 -38.65
CA MET A 433 26.36 -11.73 -39.26
C MET A 433 26.06 -11.51 -40.71
N ILE A 434 26.55 -12.36 -41.60
CA ILE A 434 26.20 -12.37 -43.01
C ILE A 434 25.11 -13.40 -43.27
N TYR A 435 24.05 -12.93 -43.89
CA TYR A 435 22.93 -13.75 -44.35
C TYR A 435 22.95 -13.82 -45.85
N TYR A 436 22.89 -15.03 -46.45
CA TYR A 436 22.90 -15.16 -47.90
C TYR A 436 22.08 -16.33 -48.40
N GLY A 437 21.53 -16.19 -49.61
CA GLY A 437 20.66 -17.18 -50.21
C GLY A 437 20.54 -17.00 -51.72
N GLU A 438 19.82 -17.88 -52.37
CA GLU A 438 19.62 -17.92 -53.82
C GLU A 438 18.35 -17.24 -54.26
N ARG A 439 17.51 -16.82 -53.30
CA ARG A 439 16.26 -16.08 -53.53
C ARG A 439 16.23 -14.81 -52.72
N ARG A 440 15.57 -13.82 -53.23
CA ARG A 440 15.39 -12.54 -52.57
C ARG A 440 14.65 -12.72 -51.24
N GLY A 441 15.22 -12.19 -50.15
CA GLY A 441 14.65 -12.26 -48.81
C GLY A 441 14.74 -13.64 -48.14
N GLU A 442 15.28 -14.65 -48.84
CA GLU A 442 15.45 -16.05 -48.33
C GLU A 442 16.93 -16.35 -48.21
N TYR A 443 17.45 -16.42 -46.97
CA TYR A 443 18.89 -16.55 -46.71
C TYR A 443 19.26 -17.98 -46.21
N PHE A 444 18.80 -19.00 -46.90
CA PHE A 444 18.93 -20.42 -46.50
C PHE A 444 20.07 -21.20 -47.18
N SER A 445 21.07 -20.49 -47.74
CA SER A 445 22.22 -21.20 -48.29
C SER A 445 23.04 -21.93 -47.19
N ALA A 446 23.70 -23.00 -47.57
CA ALA A 446 24.57 -23.73 -46.63
C ALA A 446 25.65 -22.81 -46.08
N GLY A 447 25.75 -22.71 -44.75
CA GLY A 447 26.66 -21.81 -44.06
C GLY A 447 26.08 -20.43 -43.74
N SER A 448 24.81 -20.16 -44.07
CA SER A 448 24.11 -18.94 -43.65
C SER A 448 23.24 -19.22 -42.39
N PRO A 449 23.19 -18.35 -41.38
CA PRO A 449 24.01 -17.14 -41.23
C PRO A 449 25.48 -17.45 -40.87
N LEU A 450 26.38 -16.56 -41.31
CA LEU A 450 27.82 -16.66 -41.05
C LEU A 450 28.27 -15.56 -40.07
N ASN A 451 28.73 -15.95 -38.88
CA ASN A 451 29.37 -15.02 -37.94
C ASN A 451 30.79 -14.70 -38.41
N VAL A 452 31.04 -13.44 -38.69
CA VAL A 452 32.35 -12.97 -39.22
C VAL A 452 33.11 -12.11 -38.19
N GLY A 453 32.54 -11.94 -36.99
CA GLY A 453 33.14 -11.09 -35.97
C GLY A 453 33.15 -9.58 -36.35
N LYS A 454 33.98 -8.81 -35.69
CA LYS A 454 34.07 -7.34 -35.86
C LYS A 454 34.92 -6.94 -37.05
N VAL A 455 34.50 -7.34 -38.27
CA VAL A 455 35.16 -6.98 -39.55
C VAL A 455 34.20 -6.19 -40.42
N LEU A 456 34.71 -5.44 -41.40
CA LEU A 456 33.90 -4.64 -42.34
C LEU A 456 33.97 -5.17 -43.78
N SER A 457 34.60 -6.29 -43.99
CA SER A 457 34.59 -7.01 -45.26
C SER A 457 34.81 -8.52 -45.04
N TYR A 458 34.25 -9.32 -45.93
CA TYR A 458 34.40 -10.79 -45.89
C TYR A 458 34.23 -11.37 -47.28
N ARG A 459 35.00 -12.43 -47.59
CA ARG A 459 34.89 -13.20 -48.83
C ARG A 459 34.12 -14.50 -48.58
N ILE A 460 33.03 -14.69 -49.31
CA ILE A 460 32.26 -15.89 -49.29
C ILE A 460 32.73 -16.80 -50.45
N PRO A 461 33.46 -17.84 -50.14
CA PRO A 461 34.00 -18.75 -51.17
C PRO A 461 32.98 -19.84 -51.59
N ASN A 462 33.37 -20.65 -52.55
CA ASN A 462 32.64 -21.86 -52.99
C ASN A 462 31.23 -21.55 -53.53
N LEU A 463 31.04 -20.41 -54.21
CA LEU A 463 29.82 -20.04 -54.85
C LEU A 463 29.87 -20.46 -56.35
N HIS A 464 28.72 -20.84 -56.91
CA HIS A 464 28.64 -21.25 -58.31
C HIS A 464 28.65 -20.05 -59.28
N ASN A 465 29.61 -20.05 -60.20
CA ASN A 465 29.66 -19.04 -61.25
C ASN A 465 28.35 -19.02 -62.09
N GLY A 466 27.87 -17.81 -62.38
CA GLY A 466 26.65 -17.61 -63.17
C GLY A 466 25.37 -17.66 -62.36
N LYS A 467 25.37 -18.09 -61.10
CA LYS A 467 24.22 -18.14 -60.23
C LYS A 467 24.10 -16.82 -59.42
N ILE A 468 22.89 -16.31 -59.24
CA ILE A 468 22.65 -15.10 -58.45
C ILE A 468 22.52 -15.48 -56.97
N TYR A 469 23.18 -14.70 -56.10
CA TYR A 469 23.06 -14.78 -54.65
C TYR A 469 22.65 -13.43 -54.11
N PHE A 470 21.79 -13.46 -53.09
CA PHE A 470 21.33 -12.29 -52.33
C PHE A 470 21.98 -12.28 -50.96
N PHE A 471 22.35 -11.07 -50.48
CA PHE A 471 23.11 -10.88 -49.26
C PHE A 471 22.49 -9.79 -48.40
N ALA A 472 22.46 -10.01 -47.09
CA ALA A 472 22.18 -9.00 -46.06
C ALA A 472 23.20 -9.14 -44.94
N VAL A 473 23.50 -8.05 -44.24
CA VAL A 473 24.39 -8.03 -43.06
C VAL A 473 23.65 -7.41 -41.93
N ALA A 474 23.73 -8.03 -40.75
CA ALA A 474 23.19 -7.50 -39.51
C ALA A 474 24.33 -7.36 -38.46
N ALA A 475 24.24 -6.36 -37.63
CA ALA A 475 25.15 -6.18 -36.52
C ALA A 475 24.64 -6.96 -35.28
N TYR A 476 25.54 -7.34 -34.38
CA TYR A 476 25.21 -7.87 -33.06
C TYR A 476 26.07 -7.21 -31.99
N ASP A 477 25.55 -7.14 -30.76
CA ASP A 477 26.16 -6.41 -29.63
C ASP A 477 26.44 -7.29 -28.41
N ASP A 478 26.04 -8.57 -28.42
CA ASP A 478 26.34 -9.53 -27.38
C ASP A 478 27.58 -10.38 -27.68
N GLU A 479 28.21 -10.95 -26.66
CA GLU A 479 29.43 -11.78 -26.81
C GLU A 479 29.20 -13.09 -27.58
N THR A 480 27.95 -13.54 -27.68
CA THR A 480 27.58 -14.82 -28.32
C THR A 480 27.13 -14.65 -29.76
N GLY A 481 26.83 -13.44 -30.21
CA GLY A 481 26.24 -13.15 -31.52
C GLY A 481 24.82 -13.66 -31.67
N THR A 482 24.07 -13.76 -30.57
CA THR A 482 22.65 -14.18 -30.58
C THR A 482 21.68 -13.01 -30.65
N ARG A 483 22.12 -11.83 -30.21
CA ARG A 483 21.34 -10.61 -30.25
C ARG A 483 21.67 -9.83 -31.52
N VAL A 484 21.02 -10.21 -32.60
CA VAL A 484 21.25 -9.65 -33.92
C VAL A 484 20.17 -8.63 -34.26
N GLY A 485 20.59 -7.45 -34.68
CA GLY A 485 19.70 -6.37 -35.10
C GLY A 485 19.09 -6.57 -36.49
N ALA A 486 18.47 -5.53 -37.00
CA ALA A 486 17.83 -5.55 -38.31
C ALA A 486 18.85 -5.79 -39.46
N PHE A 487 18.35 -6.31 -40.60
CA PHE A 487 19.15 -6.50 -41.80
C PHE A 487 19.47 -5.18 -42.47
N SER A 488 20.68 -5.08 -43.03
CA SER A 488 21.04 -4.04 -44.02
C SER A 488 20.15 -4.10 -45.24
N GLN A 489 20.23 -3.08 -46.08
CA GLN A 489 19.67 -3.16 -47.40
C GLN A 489 20.26 -4.38 -48.16
N GLU A 490 19.38 -5.22 -48.76
CA GLU A 490 19.78 -6.41 -49.51
C GLU A 490 20.52 -6.00 -50.78
N VAL A 491 21.66 -6.68 -51.05
CA VAL A 491 22.37 -6.59 -52.31
C VAL A 491 22.42 -7.96 -52.99
N TRP A 492 22.64 -7.98 -54.30
CA TRP A 492 22.84 -9.22 -55.02
C TRP A 492 24.10 -9.18 -55.89
N ALA A 493 24.67 -10.33 -56.10
CA ALA A 493 25.81 -10.47 -57.01
C ALA A 493 25.81 -11.88 -57.66
N ARG A 494 26.52 -11.97 -58.79
CA ARG A 494 26.68 -13.20 -59.54
C ARG A 494 28.17 -13.46 -59.71
N PRO A 495 28.75 -14.52 -59.08
CA PRO A 495 30.14 -14.90 -59.31
C PRO A 495 30.40 -15.17 -60.79
N ARG A 496 31.55 -14.79 -61.29
CA ARG A 496 31.93 -14.96 -62.69
C ARG A 496 33.47 -15.01 -62.82
N LYS A 497 33.89 -15.80 -63.79
CA LYS A 497 35.31 -15.75 -64.23
C LYS A 497 35.61 -14.36 -64.80
N GLU A 498 36.74 -13.80 -64.45
CA GLU A 498 37.28 -12.57 -65.10
C GLU A 498 37.56 -12.81 -66.57
#